data_48258e8f85de96686917ff76363c16ba
#
_entry.id   48258e8f85de96686917ff76363c16ba
#
_cell.length_a   1.000
_cell.length_b   1.000
_cell.length_c   1.000
_cell.angle_alpha   90.00
_cell.angle_beta   90.00
_cell.angle_gamma   90.00
#
_symmetry.space_group_name_H-M   'P 1'
#
loop_
_entity.id
_entity.type
_entity.pdbx_description
1 polymer ?
#
loop_
_entity_poly.entity_id
_entity_poly.type
_entity_poly.pdbx_seq_one_letter_code
_entity_poly.pdbx_strand_id
1 'polypeptide(L)'
;SPESLAKLQIAKEEDIYELADLAPIIPELREDRGEIEAAQSGKLPQVIEAADYKGDLHVHTNWSDGTASIEQMVATAAELGYEYLAITDHSRSLKIARGLSLERLAKQKKYIESLQDKYNLRILTGIEADILDDGSVDAPDEILAELDVVIASVHSGFRQSQAKLTERICRAMQNPYVQVIGHATGRLLGRRDPYDIDLEEVLRVAAATGTALEINSSPDRLDINDQVARLAKEAGSAVTINTDAHSQLEL
;
A
#
# COMPACT_ATOMS: atom_id res chain seq x y z
N SER A 1 14.39 -44.99 8.80
CA SER A 1 13.30 -46.00 8.74
C SER A 1 12.08 -45.47 9.52
N PRO A 2 10.84 -45.98 9.30
CA PRO A 2 9.68 -45.62 10.10
C PRO A 2 9.88 -45.82 11.61
N GLU A 3 10.69 -46.78 12.01
CA GLU A 3 11.01 -47.08 13.43
C GLU A 3 11.95 -46.04 14.05
N SER A 4 12.79 -45.35 13.26
CA SER A 4 13.62 -44.25 13.76
C SER A 4 12.83 -42.94 13.93
N LEU A 5 11.82 -42.72 13.12
CA LEU A 5 10.90 -41.56 13.27
C LEU A 5 10.01 -41.68 14.50
N ALA A 6 9.56 -42.90 14.86
CA ALA A 6 8.75 -43.16 16.04
C ALA A 6 9.45 -42.90 17.38
N LYS A 7 10.79 -42.77 17.38
CA LYS A 7 11.60 -42.46 18.59
C LYS A 7 11.91 -40.97 18.77
N LEU A 8 11.56 -40.14 17.78
CA LEU A 8 11.72 -38.71 17.88
C LEU A 8 10.57 -38.12 18.68
N GLN A 9 10.85 -37.53 19.83
CA GLN A 9 9.86 -36.77 20.62
C GLN A 9 9.69 -35.41 19.95
N ILE A 10 8.89 -35.35 18.87
CA ILE A 10 8.48 -34.10 18.22
C ILE A 10 7.27 -33.60 18.99
N ALA A 11 7.44 -32.51 19.74
CA ALA A 11 6.38 -31.85 20.49
C ALA A 11 5.86 -30.60 19.80
N LYS A 12 6.70 -29.93 18.99
CA LYS A 12 6.42 -28.69 18.28
C LYS A 12 7.10 -28.68 16.92
N GLU A 13 6.72 -27.76 16.07
CA GLU A 13 7.22 -27.66 14.68
C GLU A 13 8.72 -27.39 14.63
N GLU A 14 9.24 -26.57 15.54
CA GLU A 14 10.67 -26.23 15.61
C GLU A 14 11.56 -27.46 15.78
N ASP A 15 11.05 -28.51 16.48
CA ASP A 15 11.80 -29.76 16.66
C ASP A 15 12.11 -30.43 15.30
N ILE A 16 11.27 -30.22 14.28
CA ILE A 16 11.47 -30.76 12.93
C ILE A 16 12.62 -30.00 12.24
N TYR A 17 12.65 -28.67 12.38
CA TYR A 17 13.72 -27.85 11.81
C TYR A 17 15.07 -28.16 12.48
N GLU A 18 15.12 -28.32 13.81
CA GLU A 18 16.31 -28.71 14.54
C GLU A 18 16.84 -30.07 14.05
N LEU A 19 15.97 -31.06 13.82
CA LEU A 19 16.36 -32.37 13.29
C LEU A 19 16.92 -32.31 11.86
N ALA A 20 16.49 -31.31 11.10
CA ALA A 20 16.97 -31.09 9.73
C ALA A 20 18.19 -30.16 9.66
N ASP A 21 18.68 -29.68 10.81
CA ASP A 21 19.76 -28.66 10.91
C ASP A 21 19.40 -27.38 10.13
N LEU A 22 18.14 -26.94 10.31
CA LEU A 22 17.57 -25.76 9.65
C LEU A 22 17.12 -24.73 10.68
N ALA A 23 17.29 -23.44 10.37
CA ALA A 23 16.56 -22.41 11.06
C ALA A 23 15.05 -22.54 10.77
N PRO A 24 14.15 -22.29 11.75
CA PRO A 24 12.72 -22.33 11.52
C PRO A 24 12.28 -21.38 10.39
N ILE A 25 11.51 -21.90 9.44
CA ILE A 25 10.97 -21.13 8.34
C ILE A 25 9.52 -20.80 8.68
N ILE A 26 9.20 -19.51 8.78
CA ILE A 26 7.83 -19.07 9.05
C ILE A 26 6.89 -19.39 7.87
N PRO A 27 5.59 -19.58 8.09
CA PRO A 27 4.64 -19.97 7.04
C PRO A 27 4.67 -19.07 5.82
N GLU A 28 4.81 -17.76 6.02
CA GLU A 28 4.83 -16.74 4.96
C GLU A 28 6.00 -16.87 3.99
N LEU A 29 7.05 -17.59 4.36
CA LEU A 29 8.23 -17.83 3.51
C LEU A 29 8.23 -19.21 2.85
N ARG A 30 7.23 -20.06 3.07
CA ARG A 30 7.16 -21.46 2.56
C ARG A 30 6.57 -21.53 1.16
N GLU A 31 7.24 -20.94 0.20
CA GLU A 31 6.74 -20.76 -1.17
C GLU A 31 7.59 -21.48 -2.23
N ASP A 32 8.48 -22.39 -1.80
CA ASP A 32 9.43 -23.13 -2.67
C ASP A 32 10.29 -22.18 -3.53
N ARG A 33 10.91 -21.18 -2.87
CA ARG A 33 11.70 -20.11 -3.52
C ARG A 33 13.11 -19.99 -2.95
N GLY A 34 13.68 -21.08 -2.45
CA GLY A 34 15.02 -21.13 -1.90
C GLY A 34 15.09 -20.85 -0.40
N GLU A 35 13.94 -20.90 0.32
CA GLU A 35 13.89 -20.69 1.76
C GLU A 35 14.63 -21.78 2.54
N ILE A 36 14.71 -23.03 2.00
CA ILE A 36 15.43 -24.13 2.64
C ILE A 36 16.94 -23.84 2.64
N GLU A 37 17.50 -23.45 1.49
CA GLU A 37 18.90 -23.08 1.35
C GLU A 37 19.23 -21.82 2.17
N ALA A 38 18.28 -20.88 2.24
CA ALA A 38 18.41 -19.68 3.07
C ALA A 38 18.42 -20.05 4.56
N ALA A 39 17.57 -20.98 5.00
CA ALA A 39 17.55 -21.48 6.37
C ALA A 39 18.86 -22.22 6.74
N GLN A 40 19.38 -23.05 5.85
CA GLN A 40 20.65 -23.75 6.03
C GLN A 40 21.84 -22.79 6.15
N SER A 41 21.83 -21.70 5.40
CA SER A 41 22.92 -20.72 5.37
C SER A 41 22.74 -19.56 6.36
N GLY A 42 21.68 -19.54 7.16
CA GLY A 42 21.35 -18.46 8.08
C GLY A 42 21.03 -17.13 7.37
N LYS A 43 20.45 -17.20 6.16
CA LYS A 43 20.12 -16.06 5.30
C LYS A 43 18.63 -15.87 5.07
N LEU A 44 17.77 -16.41 5.96
CA LEU A 44 16.36 -16.11 5.89
C LEU A 44 16.12 -14.60 5.95
N PRO A 45 15.25 -14.05 5.11
CA PRO A 45 14.94 -12.63 5.15
C PRO A 45 14.24 -12.28 6.46
N GLN A 46 14.51 -11.09 6.98
CA GLN A 46 13.67 -10.51 8.01
C GLN A 46 12.34 -10.09 7.37
N VAL A 47 11.23 -10.54 7.95
CA VAL A 47 9.90 -10.17 7.52
C VAL A 47 9.36 -9.00 8.33
N ILE A 48 8.39 -8.29 7.76
CA ILE A 48 7.68 -7.21 8.45
C ILE A 48 6.71 -7.86 9.45
N GLU A 49 6.75 -7.41 10.71
CA GLU A 49 5.85 -7.80 11.77
C GLU A 49 4.82 -6.70 12.05
N ALA A 50 3.73 -7.03 12.75
CA ALA A 50 2.71 -6.06 13.12
C ALA A 50 3.27 -4.85 13.89
N ALA A 51 4.33 -5.05 14.68
CA ALA A 51 5.01 -3.98 15.43
C ALA A 51 5.78 -2.99 14.52
N ASP A 52 6.07 -3.35 13.27
CA ASP A 52 6.71 -2.48 12.30
C ASP A 52 5.71 -1.56 11.58
N TYR A 53 4.41 -1.86 11.65
CA TYR A 53 3.35 -1.05 11.06
C TYR A 53 3.07 0.15 11.96
N LYS A 54 3.46 1.35 11.49
CA LYS A 54 3.46 2.57 12.30
C LYS A 54 2.31 3.52 11.98
N GLY A 55 1.63 3.32 10.90
CA GLY A 55 0.53 4.18 10.48
C GLY A 55 0.12 3.92 9.05
N ASP A 56 -0.88 4.64 8.59
CA ASP A 56 -1.52 4.45 7.30
C ASP A 56 -1.48 5.73 6.47
N LEU A 57 -1.15 5.59 5.19
CA LEU A 57 -1.09 6.72 4.25
C LEU A 57 -2.27 6.78 3.30
N HIS A 58 -3.21 5.80 3.36
CA HIS A 58 -4.33 5.70 2.42
C HIS A 58 -5.64 5.40 3.15
N VAL A 59 -6.38 6.45 3.49
CA VAL A 59 -7.60 6.37 4.27
C VAL A 59 -8.65 7.35 3.77
N HIS A 60 -9.89 6.88 3.67
CA HIS A 60 -11.06 7.63 3.22
C HIS A 60 -12.01 7.94 4.36
N THR A 61 -12.72 9.07 4.22
CA THR A 61 -13.68 9.55 5.21
C THR A 61 -15.03 9.87 4.57
N ASN A 62 -15.99 10.30 5.38
CA ASN A 62 -17.29 10.77 4.88
C ASN A 62 -17.22 12.07 4.05
N TRP A 63 -16.03 12.63 3.88
CA TRP A 63 -15.80 13.71 2.91
C TRP A 63 -15.84 13.20 1.48
N SER A 64 -15.43 11.96 1.23
CA SER A 64 -15.66 11.26 -0.06
C SER A 64 -16.64 10.10 0.14
N ASP A 65 -16.22 8.86 0.03
CA ASP A 65 -17.06 7.67 0.07
C ASP A 65 -16.87 6.81 1.32
N GLY A 66 -15.96 7.17 2.20
CA GLY A 66 -15.86 6.55 3.51
C GLY A 66 -17.13 6.78 4.36
N THR A 67 -17.30 5.95 5.38
CA THR A 67 -18.48 5.97 6.27
C THR A 67 -18.26 6.70 7.58
N ALA A 68 -17.01 6.86 8.00
CA ALA A 68 -16.62 7.50 9.26
C ALA A 68 -16.17 8.96 9.07
N SER A 69 -16.29 9.79 10.10
CA SER A 69 -15.72 11.13 10.09
C SER A 69 -14.20 11.08 10.26
N ILE A 70 -13.51 12.18 9.94
CA ILE A 70 -12.06 12.32 10.16
C ILE A 70 -11.73 12.03 11.62
N GLU A 71 -12.48 12.58 12.59
CA GLU A 71 -12.23 12.39 14.01
C GLU A 71 -12.38 10.92 14.44
N GLN A 72 -13.36 10.21 13.86
CA GLN A 72 -13.57 8.80 14.15
C GLN A 72 -12.40 7.96 13.64
N MET A 73 -11.94 8.21 12.40
CA MET A 73 -10.79 7.51 11.84
C MET A 73 -9.51 7.80 12.65
N VAL A 74 -9.26 9.07 12.97
CA VAL A 74 -8.11 9.49 13.78
C VAL A 74 -8.14 8.91 15.19
N ALA A 75 -9.31 8.88 15.85
CA ALA A 75 -9.45 8.28 17.17
C ALA A 75 -9.13 6.79 17.16
N THR A 76 -9.65 6.05 16.14
CA THR A 76 -9.36 4.62 15.99
C THR A 76 -7.87 4.37 15.71
N ALA A 77 -7.25 5.16 14.83
CA ALA A 77 -5.81 5.06 14.58
C ALA A 77 -4.97 5.30 15.85
N ALA A 78 -5.38 6.27 16.68
CA ALA A 78 -4.73 6.54 17.98
C ALA A 78 -4.90 5.36 18.96
N GLU A 79 -6.08 4.73 19.01
CA GLU A 79 -6.35 3.54 19.83
C GLU A 79 -5.53 2.34 19.38
N LEU A 80 -5.31 2.19 18.07
CA LEU A 80 -4.44 1.16 17.47
C LEU A 80 -2.95 1.44 17.70
N GLY A 81 -2.59 2.61 18.22
CA GLY A 81 -1.21 2.98 18.50
C GLY A 81 -0.43 3.47 17.29
N TYR A 82 -1.11 3.93 16.24
CA TYR A 82 -0.45 4.51 15.07
C TYR A 82 0.31 5.79 15.44
N GLU A 83 1.46 5.98 14.82
CA GLU A 83 2.26 7.19 14.94
C GLU A 83 1.81 8.29 13.98
N TYR A 84 1.20 7.90 12.85
CA TYR A 84 0.64 8.81 11.85
C TYR A 84 -0.58 8.21 11.13
N LEU A 85 -1.42 9.09 10.57
CA LEU A 85 -2.54 8.74 9.68
C LEU A 85 -2.67 9.83 8.61
N ALA A 86 -2.68 9.45 7.33
CA ALA A 86 -3.01 10.38 6.25
C ALA A 86 -4.50 10.27 5.89
N ILE A 87 -5.16 11.41 5.73
CA ILE A 87 -6.52 11.49 5.18
C ILE A 87 -6.38 11.78 3.69
N THR A 88 -6.78 10.83 2.87
CA THR A 88 -6.55 10.83 1.42
C THR A 88 -7.83 10.61 0.63
N ASP A 89 -8.89 11.32 0.98
CA ASP A 89 -10.17 11.29 0.27
C ASP A 89 -9.98 11.53 -1.25
N HIS A 90 -10.86 10.95 -2.06
CA HIS A 90 -10.78 10.99 -3.53
C HIS A 90 -10.82 12.39 -4.12
N SER A 91 -10.11 12.59 -5.22
CA SER A 91 -10.13 13.82 -6.03
C SER A 91 -11.40 13.95 -6.87
N ARG A 92 -11.62 15.14 -7.40
CA ARG A 92 -12.86 15.59 -8.08
C ARG A 92 -13.29 14.74 -9.28
N SER A 93 -12.38 14.06 -9.96
CA SER A 93 -12.70 13.23 -11.14
C SER A 93 -13.53 12.02 -10.77
N LEU A 94 -13.34 11.45 -9.60
CA LEU A 94 -14.09 10.28 -9.12
C LEU A 94 -15.45 10.68 -8.53
N LYS A 95 -16.37 11.07 -9.39
CA LYS A 95 -17.70 11.57 -8.98
C LYS A 95 -18.54 10.53 -8.24
N ILE A 96 -18.38 9.25 -8.58
CA ILE A 96 -19.13 8.16 -7.94
C ILE A 96 -18.75 8.03 -6.46
N ALA A 97 -17.48 8.33 -6.11
CA ALA A 97 -17.00 8.39 -4.75
C ALA A 97 -17.19 9.77 -4.09
N ARG A 98 -17.94 10.68 -4.68
CA ARG A 98 -18.15 12.06 -4.19
C ARG A 98 -16.84 12.85 -4.03
N GLY A 99 -15.85 12.58 -4.89
CA GLY A 99 -14.53 13.18 -4.83
C GLY A 99 -14.52 14.68 -4.61
N LEU A 100 -13.51 15.17 -3.92
CA LEU A 100 -13.43 16.54 -3.42
C LEU A 100 -13.13 17.54 -4.52
N SER A 101 -13.94 18.62 -4.61
CA SER A 101 -13.50 19.81 -5.34
C SER A 101 -12.30 20.46 -4.64
N LEU A 102 -11.53 21.26 -5.37
CA LEU A 102 -10.36 21.95 -4.78
C LEU A 102 -10.75 22.81 -3.57
N GLU A 103 -11.95 23.41 -3.58
CA GLU A 103 -12.46 24.16 -2.42
C GLU A 103 -12.76 23.27 -1.23
N ARG A 104 -13.32 22.07 -1.46
CA ARG A 104 -13.57 21.10 -0.38
C ARG A 104 -12.26 20.57 0.17
N LEU A 105 -11.29 20.26 -0.67
CA LEU A 105 -9.95 19.83 -0.26
C LEU A 105 -9.27 20.88 0.62
N ALA A 106 -9.31 22.16 0.21
CA ALA A 106 -8.74 23.25 1.02
C ALA A 106 -9.44 23.41 2.39
N LYS A 107 -10.76 23.16 2.46
CA LYS A 107 -11.51 23.16 3.73
C LYS A 107 -11.13 21.96 4.58
N GLN A 108 -11.00 20.79 3.98
CA GLN A 108 -10.60 19.57 4.68
C GLN A 108 -9.20 19.70 5.27
N LYS A 109 -8.23 20.21 4.49
CA LYS A 109 -6.87 20.49 4.96
C LYS A 109 -6.88 21.34 6.23
N LYS A 110 -7.55 22.49 6.22
CA LYS A 110 -7.68 23.36 7.40
C LYS A 110 -8.34 22.66 8.58
N TYR A 111 -9.30 21.81 8.31
CA TYR A 111 -9.97 21.04 9.35
C TYR A 111 -9.03 20.02 9.98
N ILE A 112 -8.28 19.25 9.16
CA ILE A 112 -7.26 18.30 9.63
C ILE A 112 -6.21 19.03 10.49
N GLU A 113 -5.68 20.16 10.00
CA GLU A 113 -4.72 20.99 10.74
C GLU A 113 -5.25 21.40 12.13
N SER A 114 -6.54 21.71 12.24
CA SER A 114 -7.18 22.06 13.51
C SER A 114 -7.36 20.91 14.51
N LEU A 115 -7.19 19.67 14.03
CA LEU A 115 -7.30 18.48 14.88
C LEU A 115 -5.95 18.03 15.45
N GLN A 116 -4.82 18.50 14.90
CA GLN A 116 -3.49 17.98 15.20
C GLN A 116 -3.18 17.98 16.71
N ASP A 117 -3.50 19.05 17.43
CA ASP A 117 -3.21 19.17 18.87
C ASP A 117 -4.13 18.33 19.78
N LYS A 118 -5.15 17.67 19.21
CA LYS A 118 -6.13 16.88 19.98
C LYS A 118 -5.72 15.42 20.13
N TYR A 119 -4.78 14.95 19.33
CA TYR A 119 -4.41 13.54 19.27
C TYR A 119 -2.89 13.37 19.32
N ASN A 120 -2.44 12.28 19.93
CA ASN A 120 -1.02 11.95 20.05
C ASN A 120 -0.54 11.10 18.85
N LEU A 121 -0.94 11.47 17.62
CA LEU A 121 -0.41 10.95 16.37
C LEU A 121 -0.32 12.09 15.36
N ARG A 122 0.53 11.95 14.36
CA ARG A 122 0.61 12.94 13.28
C ARG A 122 -0.51 12.71 12.28
N ILE A 123 -1.42 13.67 12.12
CA ILE A 123 -2.46 13.65 11.12
C ILE A 123 -1.92 14.33 9.86
N LEU A 124 -1.79 13.60 8.77
CA LEU A 124 -1.26 14.09 7.50
C LEU A 124 -2.41 14.51 6.59
N THR A 125 -2.25 15.65 5.94
CA THR A 125 -3.15 16.11 4.88
C THR A 125 -2.79 15.43 3.58
N GLY A 126 -3.78 14.89 2.87
CA GLY A 126 -3.49 14.17 1.63
C GLY A 126 -4.66 14.15 0.65
N ILE A 127 -4.45 13.43 -0.44
CA ILE A 127 -5.44 13.17 -1.47
C ILE A 127 -5.12 11.85 -2.18
N GLU A 128 -6.14 11.07 -2.51
CA GLU A 128 -6.04 10.08 -3.57
C GLU A 128 -6.51 10.72 -4.87
N ALA A 129 -5.56 11.07 -5.72
CA ALA A 129 -5.80 11.77 -6.97
C ALA A 129 -5.87 10.81 -8.16
N ASP A 130 -6.86 11.00 -9.04
CA ASP A 130 -6.97 10.20 -10.26
C ASP A 130 -5.80 10.48 -11.21
N ILE A 131 -5.21 9.41 -11.77
CA ILE A 131 -4.35 9.50 -12.94
C ILE A 131 -5.26 9.56 -14.18
N LEU A 132 -5.26 10.70 -14.85
CA LEU A 132 -6.09 10.92 -16.04
C LEU A 132 -5.56 10.14 -17.26
N ASP A 133 -6.34 10.08 -18.32
CA ASP A 133 -6.01 9.30 -19.53
C ASP A 133 -4.69 9.69 -20.18
N ASP A 134 -4.26 10.93 -20.01
CA ASP A 134 -2.97 11.43 -20.51
C ASP A 134 -1.81 11.23 -19.52
N GLY A 135 -2.08 10.64 -18.34
CA GLY A 135 -1.09 10.43 -17.27
C GLY A 135 -0.86 11.65 -16.36
N SER A 136 -1.58 12.75 -16.54
CA SER A 136 -1.59 13.84 -15.57
C SER A 136 -2.40 13.48 -14.33
N VAL A 137 -2.12 14.13 -13.22
CA VAL A 137 -2.85 13.96 -11.96
C VAL A 137 -3.99 14.97 -11.88
N ASP A 138 -5.14 14.56 -11.32
CA ASP A 138 -6.37 15.37 -11.27
C ASP A 138 -6.36 16.48 -10.20
N ALA A 139 -5.24 17.14 -10.04
CA ALA A 139 -5.12 18.34 -9.23
C ALA A 139 -3.97 19.21 -9.73
N PRO A 140 -4.08 20.55 -9.62
CA PRO A 140 -2.97 21.44 -9.96
C PRO A 140 -1.77 21.24 -9.03
N ASP A 141 -0.56 21.41 -9.56
CA ASP A 141 0.68 21.24 -8.80
C ASP A 141 0.75 22.14 -7.57
N GLU A 142 0.21 23.36 -7.66
CA GLU A 142 0.18 24.33 -6.56
C GLU A 142 -0.65 23.80 -5.37
N ILE A 143 -1.67 22.99 -5.64
CA ILE A 143 -2.49 22.35 -4.61
C ILE A 143 -1.79 21.11 -4.07
N LEU A 144 -1.20 20.29 -4.95
CA LEU A 144 -0.47 19.10 -4.54
C LEU A 144 0.72 19.44 -3.64
N ALA A 145 1.43 20.53 -3.94
CA ALA A 145 2.56 21.03 -3.16
C ALA A 145 2.21 21.43 -1.72
N GLU A 146 0.93 21.68 -1.43
CA GLU A 146 0.46 22.04 -0.09
C GLU A 146 0.05 20.84 0.76
N LEU A 147 0.04 19.63 0.21
CA LEU A 147 -0.35 18.40 0.90
C LEU A 147 0.87 17.63 1.41
N ASP A 148 0.70 16.92 2.51
CA ASP A 148 1.73 16.04 3.06
C ASP A 148 1.88 14.76 2.24
N VAL A 149 0.77 14.22 1.70
CA VAL A 149 0.73 12.94 0.95
C VAL A 149 -0.17 13.05 -0.28
N VAL A 150 0.36 12.67 -1.43
CA VAL A 150 -0.40 12.50 -2.67
C VAL A 150 -0.25 11.06 -3.15
N ILE A 151 -1.36 10.34 -3.15
CA ILE A 151 -1.49 9.03 -3.78
C ILE A 151 -2.09 9.25 -5.15
N ALA A 152 -1.48 8.69 -6.19
CA ALA A 152 -2.02 8.74 -7.54
C ALA A 152 -2.51 7.36 -7.97
N SER A 153 -3.77 7.26 -8.41
CA SER A 153 -4.43 5.99 -8.69
C SER A 153 -5.16 5.98 -10.04
N VAL A 154 -5.23 4.81 -10.66
CA VAL A 154 -6.02 4.59 -11.88
C VAL A 154 -7.39 4.06 -11.50
N HIS A 155 -8.45 4.87 -11.71
CA HIS A 155 -9.84 4.47 -11.46
C HIS A 155 -10.67 4.29 -12.73
N SER A 156 -10.10 4.54 -13.90
CA SER A 156 -10.80 4.44 -15.19
C SER A 156 -9.87 3.96 -16.30
N GLY A 157 -10.46 3.53 -17.43
CA GLY A 157 -9.66 3.16 -18.59
C GLY A 157 -8.90 1.83 -18.45
N PHE A 158 -9.32 0.91 -17.59
CA PHE A 158 -8.67 -0.39 -17.30
C PHE A 158 -8.46 -1.29 -18.52
N ARG A 159 -9.15 -1.01 -19.65
CA ARG A 159 -9.02 -1.78 -20.89
C ARG A 159 -8.07 -1.13 -21.91
N GLN A 160 -7.35 -0.11 -21.53
CA GLN A 160 -6.30 0.46 -22.38
C GLN A 160 -5.20 -0.58 -22.59
N SER A 161 -4.40 -0.39 -23.65
CA SER A 161 -3.26 -1.28 -23.91
C SER A 161 -2.22 -1.19 -22.80
N GLN A 162 -1.43 -2.25 -22.60
CA GLN A 162 -0.31 -2.29 -21.66
C GLN A 162 0.58 -1.05 -21.78
N ALA A 163 1.01 -0.73 -23.01
CA ALA A 163 1.87 0.43 -23.26
C ALA A 163 1.22 1.74 -22.78
N LYS A 164 -0.10 1.89 -22.99
CA LYS A 164 -0.81 3.12 -22.59
C LYS A 164 -0.97 3.23 -21.07
N LEU A 165 -1.32 2.13 -20.39
CA LEU A 165 -1.43 2.12 -18.93
C LEU A 165 -0.08 2.30 -18.26
N THR A 166 0.97 1.66 -18.78
CA THR A 166 2.35 1.87 -18.31
C THR A 166 2.76 3.33 -18.46
N GLU A 167 2.55 3.95 -19.64
CA GLU A 167 2.85 5.35 -19.88
C GLU A 167 2.12 6.29 -18.91
N ARG A 168 0.81 6.02 -18.66
CA ARG A 168 -0.01 6.81 -17.71
C ARG A 168 0.60 6.82 -16.32
N ILE A 169 0.89 5.64 -15.79
CA ILE A 169 1.44 5.48 -14.43
C ILE A 169 2.84 6.09 -14.36
N CYS A 170 3.70 5.79 -15.33
CA CYS A 170 5.06 6.36 -15.38
C CYS A 170 5.06 7.88 -15.48
N ARG A 171 4.11 8.46 -16.22
CA ARG A 171 3.98 9.91 -16.31
C ARG A 171 3.50 10.53 -15.00
N ALA A 172 2.55 9.91 -14.31
CA ALA A 172 2.11 10.39 -12.99
C ALA A 172 3.27 10.41 -11.99
N MET A 173 4.12 9.39 -11.98
CA MET A 173 5.32 9.33 -11.11
C MET A 173 6.36 10.40 -11.42
N GLN A 174 6.33 11.03 -12.60
CA GLN A 174 7.23 12.15 -12.93
C GLN A 174 6.77 13.46 -12.27
N ASN A 175 5.55 13.53 -11.75
CA ASN A 175 5.11 14.67 -10.96
C ASN A 175 5.80 14.62 -9.58
N PRO A 176 6.57 15.64 -9.20
CA PRO A 176 7.38 15.63 -7.97
C PRO A 176 6.54 15.60 -6.67
N TYR A 177 5.25 15.83 -6.77
CA TYR A 177 4.33 15.83 -5.64
C TYR A 177 3.63 14.48 -5.46
N VAL A 178 3.82 13.51 -6.34
CA VAL A 178 3.27 12.15 -6.21
C VAL A 178 4.23 11.28 -5.41
N GLN A 179 3.87 10.92 -4.19
CA GLN A 179 4.68 10.06 -3.33
C GLN A 179 4.37 8.59 -3.48
N VAL A 180 3.11 8.23 -3.81
CA VAL A 180 2.66 6.83 -3.86
C VAL A 180 1.80 6.59 -5.09
N ILE A 181 1.98 5.44 -5.75
CA ILE A 181 1.00 4.89 -6.69
C ILE A 181 0.12 3.92 -5.92
N GLY A 182 -1.15 4.27 -5.76
CA GLY A 182 -2.14 3.44 -5.08
C GLY A 182 -2.58 2.27 -5.93
N HIS A 183 -2.83 1.11 -5.30
CA HIS A 183 -3.33 -0.14 -5.91
C HIS A 183 -2.94 -0.33 -7.39
N ALA A 184 -1.63 -0.36 -7.63
CA ALA A 184 -0.96 -0.17 -8.92
C ALA A 184 -1.40 -1.06 -10.07
N THR A 185 -2.05 -2.20 -9.81
CA THR A 185 -2.58 -3.10 -10.86
C THR A 185 -4.10 -3.08 -10.95
N GLY A 186 -4.78 -2.39 -10.04
CA GLY A 186 -6.23 -2.34 -9.96
C GLY A 186 -6.91 -3.68 -9.72
N ARG A 187 -6.19 -4.71 -9.27
CA ARG A 187 -6.73 -6.04 -9.01
C ARG A 187 -7.77 -6.02 -7.90
N LEU A 188 -8.84 -6.79 -8.08
CA LEU A 188 -9.82 -7.12 -7.05
C LEU A 188 -10.06 -8.63 -7.05
N LEU A 189 -9.73 -9.32 -5.99
CA LEU A 189 -9.81 -10.77 -5.87
C LEU A 189 -11.22 -11.27 -6.20
N GLY A 190 -11.33 -12.19 -7.16
CA GLY A 190 -12.61 -12.75 -7.60
C GLY A 190 -13.55 -11.80 -8.37
N ARG A 191 -13.14 -10.53 -8.61
CA ARG A 191 -13.99 -9.52 -9.29
C ARG A 191 -13.34 -8.88 -10.50
N ARG A 192 -12.04 -8.60 -10.44
CA ARG A 192 -11.31 -7.93 -11.53
C ARG A 192 -9.87 -8.42 -11.55
N ASP A 193 -9.44 -8.95 -12.69
CA ASP A 193 -8.05 -9.27 -12.93
C ASP A 193 -7.19 -7.99 -12.94
N PRO A 194 -5.88 -8.10 -12.64
CA PRO A 194 -4.97 -6.99 -12.81
C PRO A 194 -5.06 -6.46 -14.25
N TYR A 195 -5.05 -5.15 -14.42
CA TYR A 195 -4.85 -4.62 -15.76
C TYR A 195 -3.38 -4.79 -16.18
N ASP A 196 -3.18 -4.89 -17.48
CA ASP A 196 -1.88 -5.20 -18.06
C ASP A 196 -0.98 -3.97 -18.05
N ILE A 197 0.15 -4.05 -17.33
CA ILE A 197 1.21 -3.03 -17.30
C ILE A 197 2.58 -3.69 -17.42
N ASP A 198 3.54 -2.95 -17.94
CA ASP A 198 4.95 -3.34 -17.89
C ASP A 198 5.49 -3.04 -16.48
N LEU A 199 5.47 -4.06 -15.61
CA LEU A 199 5.90 -3.93 -14.23
C LEU A 199 7.39 -3.56 -14.10
N GLU A 200 8.25 -4.06 -14.99
CA GLU A 200 9.68 -3.75 -14.96
C GLU A 200 9.90 -2.25 -15.21
N GLU A 201 9.21 -1.70 -16.20
CA GLU A 201 9.28 -0.27 -16.50
C GLU A 201 8.69 0.57 -15.38
N VAL A 202 7.54 0.18 -14.80
CA VAL A 202 6.92 0.88 -13.65
C VAL A 202 7.87 0.90 -12.45
N LEU A 203 8.47 -0.24 -12.10
CA LEU A 203 9.42 -0.35 -10.99
C LEU A 203 10.68 0.48 -11.24
N ARG A 204 11.20 0.45 -12.47
CA ARG A 204 12.36 1.27 -12.88
C ARG A 204 12.09 2.76 -12.72
N VAL A 205 10.91 3.23 -13.17
CA VAL A 205 10.53 4.66 -13.03
C VAL A 205 10.29 5.00 -11.57
N ALA A 206 9.60 4.16 -10.80
CA ALA A 206 9.36 4.34 -9.37
C ALA A 206 10.68 4.52 -8.60
N ALA A 207 11.68 3.65 -8.85
CA ALA A 207 13.01 3.78 -8.26
C ALA A 207 13.72 5.09 -8.66
N ALA A 208 13.57 5.51 -9.93
CA ALA A 208 14.22 6.73 -10.43
C ALA A 208 13.58 8.03 -9.89
N THR A 209 12.27 8.03 -9.64
CA THR A 209 11.52 9.20 -9.14
C THR A 209 11.44 9.25 -7.62
N GLY A 210 11.68 8.13 -6.94
CA GLY A 210 11.48 7.97 -5.50
C GLY A 210 10.01 7.77 -5.11
N THR A 211 9.13 7.52 -6.08
CA THR A 211 7.71 7.23 -5.83
C THR A 211 7.57 5.79 -5.31
N ALA A 212 6.82 5.59 -4.24
CA ALA A 212 6.55 4.25 -3.71
C ALA A 212 5.37 3.59 -4.45
N LEU A 213 5.35 2.25 -4.49
CA LEU A 213 4.19 1.48 -4.90
C LEU A 213 3.45 0.97 -3.66
N GLU A 214 2.13 1.00 -3.70
CA GLU A 214 1.31 0.55 -2.60
C GLU A 214 1.11 -0.97 -2.60
N ILE A 215 1.38 -1.60 -1.46
CA ILE A 215 0.81 -2.88 -1.06
C ILE A 215 -0.51 -2.56 -0.36
N ASN A 216 -1.61 -2.62 -1.10
CA ASN A 216 -2.93 -2.37 -0.55
C ASN A 216 -3.37 -3.60 0.24
N SER A 217 -3.55 -3.44 1.55
CA SER A 217 -3.84 -4.53 2.48
C SER A 217 -5.33 -4.83 2.64
N SER A 218 -6.21 -4.14 1.88
CA SER A 218 -7.62 -4.50 1.83
C SER A 218 -7.79 -5.99 1.45
N PRO A 219 -8.63 -6.77 2.16
CA PRO A 219 -8.79 -8.20 1.91
C PRO A 219 -9.22 -8.55 0.48
N ASP A 220 -9.83 -7.61 -0.23
CA ASP A 220 -10.27 -7.78 -1.62
C ASP A 220 -9.15 -7.53 -2.63
N ARG A 221 -8.00 -7.04 -2.20
CA ARG A 221 -6.89 -6.65 -3.08
C ARG A 221 -5.77 -7.69 -3.08
N LEU A 222 -4.72 -7.47 -3.58
CA LEU A 222 -3.39 -8.05 -3.67
C LEU A 222 -2.74 -7.52 -4.96
N ASP A 223 -2.68 -6.23 -5.07
CA ASP A 223 -2.16 -5.51 -6.23
C ASP A 223 -0.68 -5.76 -6.40
N ILE A 224 0.06 -5.55 -5.33
CA ILE A 224 1.47 -5.90 -5.21
C ILE A 224 1.53 -7.18 -4.38
N ASN A 225 1.76 -8.32 -5.01
CA ASN A 225 1.99 -9.58 -4.34
C ASN A 225 3.48 -9.71 -3.93
N ASP A 226 3.81 -10.80 -3.25
CA ASP A 226 5.17 -11.10 -2.79
C ASP A 226 6.21 -11.11 -3.91
N GLN A 227 5.85 -11.57 -5.11
CA GLN A 227 6.75 -11.58 -6.28
C GLN A 227 7.07 -10.16 -6.74
N VAL A 228 6.04 -9.31 -6.87
CA VAL A 228 6.21 -7.91 -7.28
C VAL A 228 6.94 -7.12 -6.18
N ALA A 229 6.66 -7.38 -4.90
CA ALA A 229 7.39 -6.76 -3.79
C ALA A 229 8.89 -7.13 -3.80
N ARG A 230 9.25 -8.36 -4.17
CA ARG A 230 10.64 -8.79 -4.36
C ARG A 230 11.30 -8.04 -5.53
N LEU A 231 10.61 -7.97 -6.67
CA LEU A 231 11.10 -7.20 -7.83
C LEU A 231 11.27 -5.72 -7.49
N ALA A 232 10.35 -5.13 -6.72
CA ALA A 232 10.46 -3.75 -6.25
C ALA A 232 11.74 -3.55 -5.41
N LYS A 233 12.00 -4.47 -4.48
CA LYS A 233 13.24 -4.46 -3.68
C LYS A 233 14.49 -4.57 -4.55
N GLU A 234 14.50 -5.46 -5.54
CA GLU A 234 15.63 -5.67 -6.48
C GLU A 234 15.85 -4.42 -7.35
N ALA A 235 14.77 -3.77 -7.78
CA ALA A 235 14.81 -2.52 -8.56
C ALA A 235 15.19 -1.30 -7.70
N GLY A 236 15.21 -1.42 -6.37
CA GLY A 236 15.41 -0.29 -5.44
C GLY A 236 14.20 0.64 -5.33
N SER A 237 13.01 0.16 -5.70
CA SER A 237 11.75 0.88 -5.54
C SER A 237 11.22 0.72 -4.11
N ALA A 238 10.76 1.81 -3.52
CA ALA A 238 10.07 1.77 -2.23
C ALA A 238 8.67 1.17 -2.37
N VAL A 239 8.18 0.56 -1.28
CA VAL A 239 6.78 0.14 -1.15
C VAL A 239 6.19 0.70 0.14
N THR A 240 4.87 0.96 0.14
CA THR A 240 4.09 1.30 1.33
C THR A 240 3.04 0.24 1.57
N ILE A 241 2.67 0.02 2.82
CA ILE A 241 1.55 -0.86 3.18
C ILE A 241 0.45 0.03 3.73
N ASN A 242 -0.71 0.06 3.07
CA ASN A 242 -1.84 0.88 3.47
C ASN A 242 -3.13 0.08 3.38
N THR A 243 -4.15 0.48 4.15
CA THR A 243 -5.42 -0.26 4.21
C THR A 243 -6.41 0.13 3.11
N ASP A 244 -6.35 1.36 2.60
CA ASP A 244 -7.41 1.93 1.76
C ASP A 244 -8.77 1.92 2.50
N ALA A 245 -8.71 2.16 3.83
CA ALA A 245 -9.83 2.02 4.75
C ALA A 245 -10.91 3.06 4.47
N HIS A 246 -12.17 2.61 4.36
CA HIS A 246 -13.38 3.42 4.19
C HIS A 246 -14.25 3.42 5.46
N SER A 247 -13.82 2.69 6.48
CA SER A 247 -14.47 2.61 7.78
C SER A 247 -13.44 2.35 8.90
N GLN A 248 -13.85 2.60 10.15
CA GLN A 248 -13.00 2.33 11.32
C GLN A 248 -12.62 0.85 11.46
N LEU A 249 -13.43 -0.07 10.92
CA LEU A 249 -13.20 -1.51 11.00
C LEU A 249 -12.15 -2.00 9.99
N GLU A 250 -11.78 -1.20 9.04
CA GLU A 250 -10.83 -1.52 7.98
C GLU A 250 -9.43 -0.98 8.28
N LEU A 251 -9.28 -0.13 9.29
CA LEU A 251 -7.98 0.28 9.81
C LEU A 251 -7.32 -0.87 10.57
#